data_cae7692dcb7f11dad9bc75864f915d93
#
_entry.id   cae7692dcb7f11dad9bc75864f915d93
#
_cell.length_a   1.000
_cell.length_b   1.000
_cell.length_c   1.000
_cell.angle_alpha   90.00
_cell.angle_beta   90.00
_cell.angle_gamma   90.00
#
_symmetry.space_group_name_H-M   'P 1'
#
loop_
_entity.id
_entity.type
_entity.pdbx_description
1 polymer ?
#
loop_
_entity_poly.entity_id
_entity_poly.type
_entity_poly.pdbx_seq_one_letter_code
_entity_poly.pdbx_strand_id
1 'polypeptide(L)'
;MRKPWKVALITVGAIVAVPVLAIAATAIGNVIATKVEASVFTPYGESVTVDGKSMNVVVAGDGDETIVLLPGLGTAAPALDFQPLIAELQDTYRVVAVEPFGTGLSDQTDVARTADNITREVHAALQELGVDRYVLMGHSISGIYALTYTAAYADEVSAFVGIDSSVPDQPGWDEPIPTSVISTLSTLGLTRVLSGIAGDPYEGLPYDDETKEQMQVLSARNAAAPTLLDEMDNAPANFAAVSGRTFPSDLPVLLFVADEDAEVPGWLELHEAQAASVDRGEVVRIDGGHYLHHTQSPELAAQTRAFLDSLATD
;
A
#
# COMPACT_ATOMS: atom_id res chain seq x y z
N MET A 1 26.86 -51.94 -27.01
CA MET A 1 25.48 -51.48 -26.81
C MET A 1 25.31 -50.93 -25.38
N ARG A 2 25.04 -49.66 -25.17
CA ARG A 2 24.73 -49.10 -23.83
C ARG A 2 23.39 -49.69 -23.38
N LYS A 3 23.35 -50.30 -22.16
CA LYS A 3 22.11 -50.93 -21.66
C LYS A 3 20.99 -49.90 -21.58
N PRO A 4 19.82 -50.09 -22.19
CA PRO A 4 18.75 -49.05 -22.29
C PRO A 4 18.29 -48.52 -20.92
N TRP A 5 18.37 -49.32 -19.85
CA TRP A 5 18.04 -48.89 -18.49
C TRP A 5 18.97 -47.82 -17.93
N LYS A 6 20.28 -47.79 -18.31
CA LYS A 6 21.20 -46.76 -17.90
C LYS A 6 20.86 -45.41 -18.55
N VAL A 7 20.45 -45.45 -19.82
CA VAL A 7 20.00 -44.25 -20.52
C VAL A 7 18.71 -43.71 -19.87
N ALA A 8 17.76 -44.59 -19.56
CA ALA A 8 16.52 -44.21 -18.88
C ALA A 8 16.78 -43.57 -17.50
N LEU A 9 17.68 -44.17 -16.68
CA LEU A 9 18.05 -43.61 -15.37
C LEU A 9 18.74 -42.26 -15.49
N ILE A 10 19.64 -42.05 -16.44
CA ILE A 10 20.31 -40.76 -16.68
C ILE A 10 19.28 -39.73 -17.15
N THR A 11 18.36 -40.11 -18.05
CA THR A 11 17.33 -39.20 -18.53
C THR A 11 16.38 -38.78 -17.41
N VAL A 12 15.89 -39.69 -16.57
CA VAL A 12 15.06 -39.40 -15.41
C VAL A 12 15.84 -38.54 -14.40
N GLY A 13 17.10 -38.88 -14.13
CA GLY A 13 17.95 -38.07 -13.27
C GLY A 13 18.15 -36.64 -13.78
N ALA A 14 18.32 -36.47 -15.09
CA ALA A 14 18.46 -35.15 -15.68
C ALA A 14 17.13 -34.32 -15.63
N ILE A 15 15.99 -34.98 -15.87
CA ILE A 15 14.65 -34.33 -15.79
C ILE A 15 14.38 -33.79 -14.39
N VAL A 16 14.87 -34.43 -13.34
CA VAL A 16 14.71 -33.94 -11.96
C VAL A 16 15.82 -32.97 -11.58
N ALA A 17 17.08 -33.27 -11.91
CA ALA A 17 18.22 -32.46 -11.47
C ALA A 17 18.25 -31.05 -12.12
N VAL A 18 17.86 -30.95 -13.39
CA VAL A 18 17.89 -29.63 -14.08
C VAL A 18 16.95 -28.61 -13.43
N PRO A 19 15.65 -28.89 -13.18
CA PRO A 19 14.77 -27.97 -12.47
C PRO A 19 15.25 -27.65 -11.05
N VAL A 20 15.73 -28.64 -10.30
CA VAL A 20 16.24 -28.43 -8.93
C VAL A 20 17.47 -27.49 -8.94
N LEU A 21 18.40 -27.67 -9.86
CA LEU A 21 19.56 -26.80 -10.00
C LEU A 21 19.15 -25.38 -10.47
N ALA A 22 18.17 -25.27 -11.34
CA ALA A 22 17.65 -23.98 -11.77
C ALA A 22 17.01 -23.21 -10.60
N ILE A 23 16.17 -23.85 -9.80
CA ILE A 23 15.55 -23.25 -8.60
C ILE A 23 16.63 -22.88 -7.58
N ALA A 24 17.61 -23.73 -7.35
CA ALA A 24 18.72 -23.41 -6.45
C ALA A 24 19.53 -22.18 -6.94
N ALA A 25 19.74 -22.08 -8.24
CA ALA A 25 20.42 -20.93 -8.84
C ALA A 25 19.60 -19.63 -8.69
N THR A 26 18.28 -19.67 -8.87
CA THR A 26 17.40 -18.49 -8.65
C THR A 26 17.37 -18.08 -7.19
N ALA A 27 17.30 -19.02 -6.24
CA ALA A 27 17.33 -18.73 -4.82
C ALA A 27 18.66 -18.08 -4.37
N ILE A 28 19.80 -18.62 -4.85
CA ILE A 28 21.12 -18.04 -4.57
C ILE A 28 21.24 -16.64 -5.21
N GLY A 29 20.80 -16.50 -6.46
CA GLY A 29 20.77 -15.22 -7.16
C GLY A 29 19.94 -14.16 -6.41
N ASN A 30 18.80 -14.55 -5.88
CA ASN A 30 17.92 -13.68 -5.07
C ASN A 30 18.64 -13.16 -3.82
N VAL A 31 19.31 -14.04 -3.07
CA VAL A 31 20.07 -13.64 -1.86
C VAL A 31 21.20 -12.66 -2.20
N ILE A 32 21.90 -12.89 -3.30
CA ILE A 32 22.99 -12.01 -3.75
C ILE A 32 22.41 -10.65 -4.19
N ALA A 33 21.39 -10.66 -5.03
CA ALA A 33 20.72 -9.45 -5.53
C ALA A 33 20.23 -8.58 -4.37
N THR A 34 19.49 -9.15 -3.42
CA THR A 34 18.99 -8.42 -2.24
C THR A 34 20.09 -7.75 -1.43
N LYS A 35 21.27 -8.41 -1.28
CA LYS A 35 22.41 -7.81 -0.58
C LYS A 35 23.07 -6.68 -1.36
N VAL A 36 23.17 -6.81 -2.68
CA VAL A 36 23.74 -5.76 -3.55
C VAL A 36 22.80 -4.54 -3.57
N GLU A 37 21.54 -4.75 -3.77
CA GLU A 37 20.51 -3.70 -3.79
C GLU A 37 20.47 -2.91 -2.48
N ALA A 38 20.57 -3.59 -1.33
CA ALA A 38 20.67 -2.93 -0.03
C ALA A 38 21.90 -2.00 0.11
N SER A 39 22.94 -2.18 -0.72
CA SER A 39 24.17 -1.38 -0.67
C SER A 39 24.16 -0.17 -1.61
N VAL A 40 23.27 -0.13 -2.61
CA VAL A 40 23.18 0.96 -3.62
C VAL A 40 21.94 1.83 -3.43
N PHE A 41 21.25 1.66 -2.33
CA PHE A 41 19.99 2.30 -2.05
C PHE A 41 20.20 3.78 -1.69
N THR A 42 19.42 4.70 -2.31
CA THR A 42 19.40 6.11 -1.92
C THR A 42 18.34 6.30 -0.83
N PRO A 43 18.73 6.62 0.43
CA PRO A 43 17.75 6.92 1.47
C PRO A 43 16.91 8.13 1.09
N TYR A 44 15.61 8.06 1.39
CA TYR A 44 14.67 9.16 1.24
C TYR A 44 13.79 9.28 2.50
N GLY A 45 13.13 10.43 2.65
CA GLY A 45 12.30 10.70 3.82
C GLY A 45 13.11 10.91 5.10
N GLU A 46 12.42 10.83 6.21
CA GLU A 46 12.99 10.93 7.55
C GLU A 46 12.50 9.78 8.44
N SER A 47 13.32 9.41 9.41
CA SER A 47 13.00 8.31 10.32
C SER A 47 12.44 8.84 11.62
N VAL A 48 11.26 8.38 12.01
CA VAL A 48 10.68 8.58 13.34
C VAL A 48 10.74 7.29 14.15
N THR A 49 10.83 7.41 15.48
CA THR A 49 10.91 6.24 16.36
C THR A 49 9.53 5.88 16.88
N VAL A 50 9.04 4.70 16.53
CA VAL A 50 7.78 4.14 17.00
C VAL A 50 8.05 2.81 17.68
N ASP A 51 7.72 2.66 18.96
CA ASP A 51 7.94 1.44 19.76
C ASP A 51 9.40 0.93 19.70
N GLY A 52 10.37 1.84 19.62
CA GLY A 52 11.80 1.52 19.55
C GLY A 52 12.29 1.03 18.19
N LYS A 53 11.46 1.13 17.16
CA LYS A 53 11.78 0.81 15.76
C LYS A 53 11.73 2.06 14.89
N SER A 54 12.39 2.03 13.75
CA SER A 54 12.42 3.11 12.76
C SER A 54 11.22 3.00 11.81
N MET A 55 10.39 4.04 11.75
CA MET A 55 9.36 4.20 10.74
C MET A 55 9.76 5.35 9.81
N ASN A 56 9.77 5.11 8.51
CA ASN A 56 10.09 6.12 7.52
C ASN A 56 8.85 6.93 7.17
N VAL A 57 9.02 8.23 7.04
CA VAL A 57 7.98 9.15 6.59
C VAL A 57 8.57 10.13 5.58
N VAL A 58 7.77 10.54 4.60
CA VAL A 58 8.14 11.61 3.68
C VAL A 58 7.27 12.81 3.98
N VAL A 59 7.90 13.94 4.28
CA VAL A 59 7.20 15.22 4.49
C VAL A 59 7.53 16.13 3.32
N ALA A 60 6.50 16.66 2.67
CA ALA A 60 6.63 17.58 1.54
C ALA A 60 5.65 18.75 1.70
N GLY A 61 6.06 19.94 1.24
CA GLY A 61 5.27 21.15 1.42
C GLY A 61 5.29 21.71 2.84
N ASP A 62 4.81 22.94 2.99
CA ASP A 62 4.81 23.71 4.22
C ASP A 62 3.46 24.46 4.45
N GLY A 63 2.38 23.95 3.83
CA GLY A 63 1.02 24.49 4.02
C GLY A 63 0.53 24.36 5.47
N ASP A 64 -0.42 25.19 5.84
CA ASP A 64 -0.99 25.23 7.20
C ASP A 64 -1.84 23.99 7.52
N GLU A 65 -2.45 23.39 6.50
CA GLU A 65 -3.22 22.15 6.63
C GLU A 65 -2.39 20.92 6.23
N THR A 66 -2.48 19.86 7.03
CA THR A 66 -1.72 18.63 6.80
C THR A 66 -2.61 17.56 6.17
N ILE A 67 -2.10 16.89 5.11
CA ILE A 67 -2.68 15.68 4.53
C ILE A 67 -1.74 14.51 4.83
N VAL A 68 -2.29 13.47 5.47
CA VAL A 68 -1.57 12.21 5.77
C VAL A 68 -1.98 11.15 4.76
N LEU A 69 -1.02 10.60 4.02
CA LEU A 69 -1.23 9.56 3.02
C LEU A 69 -0.99 8.17 3.61
N LEU A 70 -1.96 7.28 3.44
CA LEU A 70 -1.89 5.87 3.86
C LEU A 70 -1.99 4.94 2.65
N PRO A 71 -1.10 3.92 2.55
CA PRO A 71 -1.00 3.04 1.39
C PRO A 71 -2.09 1.97 1.34
N GLY A 72 -2.24 1.39 0.15
CA GLY A 72 -2.95 0.13 -0.05
C GLY A 72 -2.19 -1.10 0.45
N LEU A 73 -2.89 -2.22 0.61
CA LEU A 73 -2.30 -3.51 0.98
C LEU A 73 -1.27 -3.95 -0.07
N GLY A 74 -0.11 -4.34 0.39
CA GLY A 74 0.95 -4.84 -0.49
C GLY A 74 1.81 -3.76 -1.15
N THR A 75 1.54 -2.47 -0.91
CA THR A 75 2.36 -1.37 -1.41
C THR A 75 3.74 -1.39 -0.76
N ALA A 76 4.74 -1.82 -1.53
CA ALA A 76 6.08 -2.07 -1.00
C ALA A 76 6.91 -0.79 -0.77
N ALA A 77 6.56 0.33 -1.40
CA ALA A 77 7.24 1.62 -1.33
C ALA A 77 6.24 2.80 -1.34
N PRO A 78 5.46 2.98 -0.25
CA PRO A 78 4.32 3.91 -0.22
C PRO A 78 4.63 5.35 -0.60
N ALA A 79 5.69 5.93 -0.07
CA ALA A 79 6.01 7.33 -0.34
C ALA A 79 6.43 7.57 -1.80
N LEU A 80 7.08 6.59 -2.42
CA LEU A 80 7.42 6.64 -3.85
C LEU A 80 6.18 6.40 -4.72
N ASP A 81 5.31 5.49 -4.31
CA ASP A 81 4.04 5.18 -4.97
C ASP A 81 3.12 6.41 -5.05
N PHE A 82 3.07 7.21 -3.99
CA PHE A 82 2.32 8.46 -3.94
C PHE A 82 3.05 9.68 -4.53
N GLN A 83 4.26 9.53 -5.07
CA GLN A 83 5.05 10.67 -5.55
C GLN A 83 4.29 11.61 -6.50
N PRO A 84 3.51 11.12 -7.50
CA PRO A 84 2.73 12.00 -8.37
C PRO A 84 1.69 12.82 -7.60
N LEU A 85 1.01 12.22 -6.63
CA LEU A 85 0.00 12.90 -5.82
C LEU A 85 0.63 13.90 -4.82
N ILE A 86 1.76 13.52 -4.22
CA ILE A 86 2.54 14.43 -3.36
C ILE A 86 2.94 15.68 -4.14
N ALA A 87 3.42 15.51 -5.37
CA ALA A 87 3.83 16.64 -6.22
C ALA A 87 2.69 17.63 -6.48
N GLU A 88 1.46 17.13 -6.63
CA GLU A 88 0.28 17.97 -6.85
C GLU A 88 -0.25 18.65 -5.59
N LEU A 89 -0.06 18.04 -4.42
CA LEU A 89 -0.61 18.54 -3.14
C LEU A 89 0.35 19.48 -2.39
N GLN A 90 1.67 19.28 -2.51
CA GLN A 90 2.68 19.95 -1.68
C GLN A 90 2.75 21.48 -1.82
N ASP A 91 2.26 22.05 -2.92
CA ASP A 91 2.24 23.49 -3.12
C ASP A 91 1.18 24.21 -2.25
N THR A 92 0.24 23.45 -1.70
CA THR A 92 -0.89 23.97 -0.89
C THR A 92 -0.88 23.41 0.52
N TYR A 93 -0.50 22.14 0.69
CA TYR A 93 -0.59 21.41 1.95
C TYR A 93 0.79 20.97 2.45
N ARG A 94 0.87 20.71 3.75
CA ARG A 94 1.91 19.86 4.29
C ARG A 94 1.49 18.41 4.09
N VAL A 95 2.18 17.67 3.23
CA VAL A 95 1.86 16.27 2.91
C VAL A 95 2.79 15.36 3.69
N VAL A 96 2.23 14.39 4.42
CA VAL A 96 2.96 13.38 5.18
C VAL A 96 2.60 12.00 4.65
N ALA A 97 3.50 11.41 3.87
CA ALA A 97 3.34 10.03 3.41
C ALA A 97 4.01 9.09 4.42
N VAL A 98 3.20 8.27 5.09
CA VAL A 98 3.67 7.31 6.09
C VAL A 98 3.99 6.00 5.40
N GLU A 99 5.14 5.42 5.74
CA GLU A 99 5.51 4.05 5.37
C GLU A 99 5.32 3.14 6.60
N PRO A 100 4.17 2.47 6.77
CA PRO A 100 3.94 1.57 7.88
C PRO A 100 5.03 0.50 7.99
N PHE A 101 5.23 -0.09 9.17
CA PHE A 101 6.22 -1.14 9.34
C PHE A 101 6.07 -2.24 8.27
N GLY A 102 7.21 -2.68 7.73
CA GLY A 102 7.28 -3.66 6.65
C GLY A 102 7.27 -3.07 5.24
N THR A 103 7.03 -1.77 5.09
CA THR A 103 6.99 -1.07 3.78
C THR A 103 8.11 -0.04 3.66
N GLY A 104 8.41 0.39 2.46
CA GLY A 104 9.41 1.43 2.18
C GLY A 104 10.73 1.17 2.87
N LEU A 105 11.20 2.16 3.61
CA LEU A 105 12.41 2.12 4.43
C LEU A 105 12.17 1.79 5.89
N SER A 106 10.92 1.57 6.29
CA SER A 106 10.57 1.23 7.66
C SER A 106 11.10 -0.14 8.08
N ASP A 107 11.31 -0.31 9.38
CA ASP A 107 11.70 -1.58 9.97
C ASP A 107 10.61 -2.65 9.81
N GLN A 108 11.02 -3.91 9.93
CA GLN A 108 10.10 -5.02 10.12
C GLN A 108 9.61 -5.07 11.57
N THR A 109 8.40 -5.61 11.79
CA THR A 109 7.86 -5.80 13.14
C THR A 109 7.28 -7.21 13.32
N ASP A 110 7.30 -7.70 14.56
CA ASP A 110 6.62 -8.93 14.96
C ASP A 110 5.25 -8.65 15.62
N VAL A 111 4.85 -7.36 15.66
CA VAL A 111 3.52 -6.97 16.14
C VAL A 111 2.51 -7.32 15.06
N ALA A 112 1.44 -8.05 15.44
CA ALA A 112 0.40 -8.47 14.50
C ALA A 112 -0.18 -7.27 13.74
N ARG A 113 -0.32 -7.40 12.42
CA ARG A 113 -0.77 -6.32 11.53
C ARG A 113 -2.29 -6.18 11.54
N THR A 114 -2.86 -6.06 12.73
CA THR A 114 -4.27 -5.70 12.90
C THR A 114 -4.48 -4.21 12.61
N ALA A 115 -5.70 -3.84 12.19
CA ALA A 115 -6.05 -2.43 11.97
C ALA A 115 -5.77 -1.55 13.20
N ASP A 116 -6.02 -2.07 14.41
CA ASP A 116 -5.74 -1.35 15.68
C ASP A 116 -4.24 -1.08 15.85
N ASN A 117 -3.37 -2.07 15.59
CA ASN A 117 -1.93 -1.90 15.75
C ASN A 117 -1.36 -0.96 14.69
N ILE A 118 -1.77 -1.11 13.42
CA ILE A 118 -1.36 -0.23 12.32
C ILE A 118 -1.77 1.22 12.63
N THR A 119 -3.04 1.42 13.02
CA THR A 119 -3.59 2.73 13.41
C THR A 119 -2.79 3.37 14.55
N ARG A 120 -2.51 2.63 15.62
CA ARG A 120 -1.75 3.10 16.77
C ARG A 120 -0.31 3.49 16.38
N GLU A 121 0.33 2.72 15.51
CA GLU A 121 1.71 2.95 15.09
C GLU A 121 1.80 4.18 14.17
N VAL A 122 0.86 4.34 13.23
CA VAL A 122 0.75 5.53 12.39
C VAL A 122 0.50 6.78 13.25
N HIS A 123 -0.45 6.70 14.20
CA HIS A 123 -0.71 7.80 15.13
C HIS A 123 0.55 8.17 15.92
N ALA A 124 1.28 7.19 16.47
CA ALA A 124 2.52 7.46 17.20
C ALA A 124 3.58 8.15 16.32
N ALA A 125 3.69 7.78 15.04
CA ALA A 125 4.58 8.45 14.10
C ALA A 125 4.18 9.91 13.86
N LEU A 126 2.89 10.21 13.74
CA LEU A 126 2.37 11.57 13.57
C LEU A 126 2.61 12.42 14.82
N GLN A 127 2.45 11.86 16.02
CA GLN A 127 2.75 12.56 17.28
C GLN A 127 4.24 12.90 17.38
N GLU A 128 5.16 12.02 16.98
CA GLU A 128 6.61 12.30 16.93
C GLU A 128 6.94 13.44 15.94
N LEU A 129 6.15 13.62 14.87
CA LEU A 129 6.28 14.71 13.92
C LEU A 129 5.60 16.02 14.38
N GLY A 130 4.90 16.00 15.52
CA GLY A 130 4.11 17.13 15.99
C GLY A 130 2.93 17.46 15.08
N VAL A 131 2.27 16.42 14.52
CA VAL A 131 1.10 16.54 13.67
C VAL A 131 -0.14 16.21 14.49
N ASP A 132 -0.87 17.26 14.92
CA ASP A 132 -1.98 17.12 15.86
C ASP A 132 -3.36 17.08 15.17
N ARG A 133 -3.47 17.64 13.96
CA ARG A 133 -4.72 17.68 13.19
C ARG A 133 -4.44 17.59 11.70
N TYR A 134 -5.19 16.72 11.01
CA TYR A 134 -4.90 16.41 9.61
C TYR A 134 -6.11 15.84 8.88
N VAL A 135 -6.07 15.96 7.56
CA VAL A 135 -6.89 15.16 6.63
C VAL A 135 -6.22 13.80 6.47
N LEU A 136 -6.98 12.74 6.70
CA LEU A 136 -6.49 11.37 6.43
C LEU A 136 -6.87 10.98 5.00
N MET A 137 -5.90 10.67 4.15
CA MET A 137 -6.12 10.28 2.75
C MET A 137 -5.58 8.87 2.52
N GLY A 138 -6.44 7.93 2.15
CA GLY A 138 -6.08 6.52 2.10
C GLY A 138 -6.46 5.83 0.80
N HIS A 139 -5.55 4.99 0.29
CA HIS A 139 -5.77 4.14 -0.87
C HIS A 139 -6.20 2.73 -0.46
N SER A 140 -7.16 2.14 -1.19
CA SER A 140 -7.52 0.72 -1.05
C SER A 140 -7.85 0.34 0.40
N ILE A 141 -7.21 -0.70 0.99
CA ILE A 141 -7.46 -1.20 2.36
C ILE A 141 -7.38 -0.10 3.43
N SER A 142 -6.71 1.02 3.15
CA SER A 142 -6.64 2.14 4.10
C SER A 142 -8.01 2.76 4.42
N GLY A 143 -9.06 2.51 3.62
CA GLY A 143 -10.44 2.81 4.00
C GLY A 143 -10.90 2.05 5.26
N ILE A 144 -10.48 0.79 5.39
CA ILE A 144 -10.74 -0.05 6.58
C ILE A 144 -9.94 0.44 7.79
N TYR A 145 -8.67 0.82 7.57
CA TYR A 145 -7.83 1.39 8.64
C TYR A 145 -8.35 2.76 9.08
N ALA A 146 -8.85 3.58 8.16
CA ALA A 146 -9.42 4.89 8.46
C ALA A 146 -10.66 4.80 9.37
N LEU A 147 -11.51 3.78 9.21
CA LEU A 147 -12.63 3.53 10.12
C LEU A 147 -12.17 3.21 11.56
N THR A 148 -11.10 2.43 11.69
CA THR A 148 -10.50 2.12 12.99
C THR A 148 -9.82 3.37 13.56
N TYR A 149 -9.12 4.12 12.71
CA TYR A 149 -8.38 5.31 13.06
C TYR A 149 -9.32 6.42 13.59
N THR A 150 -10.37 6.73 12.84
CA THR A 150 -11.32 7.78 13.22
C THR A 150 -12.17 7.41 14.44
N ALA A 151 -12.36 6.12 14.71
CA ALA A 151 -12.98 5.68 15.96
C ALA A 151 -12.09 5.89 17.19
N ALA A 152 -10.76 5.85 17.01
CA ALA A 152 -9.80 6.00 18.11
C ALA A 152 -9.35 7.47 18.30
N TYR A 153 -9.24 8.23 17.21
CA TYR A 153 -8.62 9.58 17.17
C TYR A 153 -9.49 10.58 16.41
N ALA A 154 -10.82 10.59 16.68
CA ALA A 154 -11.79 11.41 15.97
C ALA A 154 -11.45 12.91 16.00
N ASP A 155 -10.95 13.42 17.13
CA ASP A 155 -10.65 14.85 17.32
C ASP A 155 -9.45 15.34 16.47
N GLU A 156 -8.62 14.43 16.00
CA GLU A 156 -7.42 14.73 15.21
C GLU A 156 -7.66 14.71 13.70
N VAL A 157 -8.67 13.96 13.24
CA VAL A 157 -8.97 13.80 11.81
C VAL A 157 -10.01 14.84 11.39
N SER A 158 -9.61 15.79 10.54
CA SER A 158 -10.48 16.86 10.06
C SER A 158 -11.39 16.45 8.89
N ALA A 159 -10.95 15.49 8.07
CA ALA A 159 -11.71 14.86 6.99
C ALA A 159 -11.07 13.53 6.60
N PHE A 160 -11.83 12.66 5.96
CA PHE A 160 -11.31 11.47 5.28
C PHE A 160 -11.45 11.61 3.76
N VAL A 161 -10.39 11.29 3.02
CA VAL A 161 -10.39 11.21 1.55
C VAL A 161 -10.00 9.80 1.14
N GLY A 162 -10.91 9.07 0.52
CA GLY A 162 -10.67 7.72 0.01
C GLY A 162 -10.25 7.72 -1.46
N ILE A 163 -9.14 7.09 -1.79
CA ILE A 163 -8.68 6.87 -3.17
C ILE A 163 -9.02 5.43 -3.53
N ASP A 164 -10.13 5.21 -4.19
CA ASP A 164 -10.69 3.89 -4.52
C ASP A 164 -10.57 2.94 -3.32
N SER A 165 -10.99 3.46 -2.17
CA SER A 165 -10.71 2.87 -0.86
C SER A 165 -11.70 1.75 -0.53
N SER A 166 -11.24 0.71 0.14
CA SER A 166 -12.09 -0.37 0.61
C SER A 166 -13.17 0.12 1.57
N VAL A 167 -14.34 -0.49 1.45
CA VAL A 167 -15.51 -0.21 2.30
C VAL A 167 -15.90 -1.46 3.10
N PRO A 168 -16.51 -1.32 4.28
CA PRO A 168 -17.00 -2.46 5.05
C PRO A 168 -17.95 -3.33 4.24
N ASP A 169 -17.88 -4.63 4.47
CA ASP A 169 -18.78 -5.63 3.88
C ASP A 169 -18.74 -5.70 2.33
N GLN A 170 -17.68 -5.17 1.69
CA GLN A 170 -17.48 -5.34 0.24
C GLN A 170 -17.35 -6.83 -0.13
N PRO A 171 -17.86 -7.28 -1.28
CA PRO A 171 -17.69 -8.66 -1.74
C PRO A 171 -16.21 -9.08 -1.80
N GLY A 172 -15.90 -10.32 -1.37
CA GLY A 172 -14.57 -10.88 -1.43
C GLY A 172 -13.61 -10.47 -0.29
N TRP A 173 -14.07 -9.66 0.67
CA TRP A 173 -13.26 -9.21 1.80
C TRP A 173 -12.69 -10.36 2.67
N ASP A 174 -13.34 -11.51 2.69
CA ASP A 174 -13.01 -12.69 3.51
C ASP A 174 -12.18 -13.75 2.73
N GLU A 175 -11.85 -13.48 1.48
CA GLU A 175 -11.03 -14.38 0.68
C GLU A 175 -9.57 -14.37 1.16
N PRO A 176 -9.00 -15.53 1.53
CA PRO A 176 -7.64 -15.59 2.04
C PRO A 176 -6.61 -15.36 0.92
N ILE A 177 -5.64 -14.50 1.18
CA ILE A 177 -4.50 -14.29 0.30
C ILE A 177 -3.51 -15.47 0.48
N PRO A 178 -2.99 -16.08 -0.59
CA PRO A 178 -2.11 -17.24 -0.49
C PRO A 178 -0.67 -16.87 -0.09
N THR A 179 -0.47 -16.28 1.08
CA THR A 179 0.80 -15.76 1.58
C THR A 179 1.92 -16.80 1.64
N SER A 180 1.60 -18.06 1.96
CA SER A 180 2.57 -19.15 1.94
C SER A 180 3.13 -19.43 0.56
N VAL A 181 2.33 -19.27 -0.50
CA VAL A 181 2.77 -19.40 -1.89
C VAL A 181 3.65 -18.20 -2.26
N ILE A 182 3.23 -16.98 -1.93
CA ILE A 182 3.99 -15.73 -2.16
C ILE A 182 5.36 -15.84 -1.49
N SER A 183 5.42 -16.20 -0.22
CA SER A 183 6.64 -16.39 0.55
C SER A 183 7.57 -17.43 -0.09
N THR A 184 7.01 -18.57 -0.50
CA THR A 184 7.79 -19.64 -1.14
C THR A 184 8.39 -19.19 -2.47
N LEU A 185 7.60 -18.55 -3.34
CA LEU A 185 8.07 -18.05 -4.63
C LEU A 185 9.16 -17.00 -4.45
N SER A 186 8.99 -16.09 -3.48
CA SER A 186 9.98 -15.07 -3.15
C SER A 186 11.29 -15.68 -2.62
N THR A 187 11.20 -16.61 -1.67
CA THR A 187 12.39 -17.29 -1.10
C THR A 187 13.18 -18.05 -2.17
N LEU A 188 12.49 -18.65 -3.12
CA LEU A 188 13.10 -19.36 -4.26
C LEU A 188 13.61 -18.38 -5.35
N GLY A 189 13.39 -17.08 -5.22
CA GLY A 189 13.77 -16.07 -6.21
C GLY A 189 12.92 -16.10 -7.49
N LEU A 190 11.81 -16.84 -7.47
CA LEU A 190 10.94 -17.00 -8.65
C LEU A 190 10.13 -15.73 -8.92
N THR A 191 9.78 -14.93 -7.90
CA THR A 191 9.14 -13.63 -8.08
C THR A 191 10.00 -12.70 -8.93
N ARG A 192 11.31 -12.61 -8.69
CA ARG A 192 12.24 -11.82 -9.51
C ARG A 192 12.31 -12.28 -10.97
N VAL A 193 12.32 -13.60 -11.17
CA VAL A 193 12.31 -14.16 -12.53
C VAL A 193 11.02 -13.79 -13.26
N LEU A 194 9.87 -13.91 -12.57
CA LEU A 194 8.57 -13.57 -13.15
C LEU A 194 8.45 -12.09 -13.44
N SER A 195 8.88 -11.22 -12.53
CA SER A 195 8.90 -9.76 -12.76
C SER A 195 9.82 -9.37 -13.91
N GLY A 196 11.00 -10.00 -14.02
CA GLY A 196 11.91 -9.76 -15.16
C GLY A 196 11.35 -10.20 -16.52
N ILE A 197 10.42 -11.17 -16.53
CA ILE A 197 9.72 -11.60 -17.76
C ILE A 197 8.51 -10.69 -18.05
N ALA A 198 7.81 -10.22 -17.02
CA ALA A 198 6.64 -9.37 -17.15
C ALA A 198 6.95 -7.96 -17.66
N GLY A 199 8.20 -7.50 -17.50
CA GLY A 199 8.63 -6.15 -17.85
C GLY A 199 8.51 -5.15 -16.68
N ASP A 200 8.65 -3.87 -17.01
CA ASP A 200 8.55 -2.80 -16.01
C ASP A 200 7.07 -2.53 -15.66
N PRO A 201 6.63 -2.77 -14.41
CA PRO A 201 5.25 -2.51 -14.01
C PRO A 201 4.92 -1.00 -13.97
N TYR A 202 5.94 -0.14 -14.01
CA TYR A 202 5.79 1.31 -13.97
C TYR A 202 5.99 1.96 -15.35
N GLU A 203 6.03 1.17 -16.43
CA GLU A 203 6.17 1.70 -17.80
C GLU A 203 4.97 2.60 -18.15
N GLY A 204 5.25 3.80 -18.63
CA GLY A 204 4.22 4.79 -18.98
C GLY A 204 3.64 5.57 -17.79
N LEU A 205 3.96 5.22 -16.55
CA LEU A 205 3.57 5.98 -15.36
C LEU A 205 4.47 7.20 -15.14
N PRO A 206 4.00 8.26 -14.48
CA PRO A 206 4.69 9.55 -14.33
C PRO A 206 5.77 9.54 -13.25
N TYR A 207 6.60 8.51 -13.23
CA TYR A 207 7.78 8.42 -12.38
C TYR A 207 9.05 8.59 -13.19
N ASP A 208 10.08 9.21 -12.61
CA ASP A 208 11.40 9.21 -13.21
C ASP A 208 12.09 7.83 -13.09
N ASP A 209 13.18 7.65 -13.84
CA ASP A 209 13.87 6.36 -13.89
C ASP A 209 14.48 5.95 -12.54
N GLU A 210 14.96 6.92 -11.73
CA GLU A 210 15.51 6.64 -10.39
C GLU A 210 14.41 6.15 -9.45
N THR A 211 13.25 6.80 -9.43
CA THR A 211 12.09 6.40 -8.62
C THR A 211 11.61 4.99 -9.02
N LYS A 212 11.50 4.70 -10.32
CA LYS A 212 11.13 3.36 -10.81
C LYS A 212 12.11 2.29 -10.35
N GLU A 213 13.41 2.53 -10.46
CA GLU A 213 14.43 1.60 -10.00
C GLU A 213 14.32 1.37 -8.49
N GLN A 214 14.16 2.42 -7.69
CA GLN A 214 13.98 2.30 -6.24
C GLN A 214 12.70 1.52 -5.87
N MET A 215 11.57 1.78 -6.53
CA MET A 215 10.33 1.04 -6.31
C MET A 215 10.49 -0.45 -6.65
N GLN A 216 11.19 -0.80 -7.73
CA GLN A 216 11.47 -2.19 -8.07
C GLN A 216 12.34 -2.87 -7.00
N VAL A 217 13.37 -2.21 -6.52
CA VAL A 217 14.25 -2.71 -5.43
C VAL A 217 13.46 -2.93 -4.15
N LEU A 218 12.64 -1.95 -3.75
CA LEU A 218 11.80 -2.05 -2.55
C LEU A 218 10.72 -3.11 -2.68
N SER A 219 10.12 -3.26 -3.86
CA SER A 219 9.18 -4.35 -4.14
C SER A 219 9.84 -5.71 -3.98
N ALA A 220 11.04 -5.87 -4.50
CA ALA A 220 11.79 -7.13 -4.34
C ALA A 220 12.20 -7.39 -2.89
N ARG A 221 12.41 -6.35 -2.08
CA ARG A 221 12.76 -6.44 -0.65
C ARG A 221 11.54 -6.70 0.23
N ASN A 222 10.44 -5.96 0.02
CA ASN A 222 9.35 -5.83 0.98
C ASN A 222 8.11 -6.67 0.63
N ALA A 223 7.80 -6.91 -0.65
CA ALA A 223 6.53 -7.53 -1.08
C ALA A 223 6.24 -8.91 -0.49
N ALA A 224 7.26 -9.64 -0.05
CA ALA A 224 7.12 -10.91 0.64
C ALA A 224 7.87 -10.92 2.00
N ALA A 225 8.09 -9.73 2.59
CA ALA A 225 8.67 -9.63 3.92
C ALA A 225 7.66 -10.09 4.99
N PRO A 226 8.11 -10.63 6.13
CA PRO A 226 7.22 -11.20 7.15
C PRO A 226 6.13 -10.25 7.61
N THR A 227 6.44 -8.97 7.82
CA THR A 227 5.46 -7.97 8.28
C THR A 227 4.35 -7.76 7.26
N LEU A 228 4.68 -7.65 5.97
CA LEU A 228 3.67 -7.43 4.92
C LEU A 228 2.83 -8.68 4.68
N LEU A 229 3.44 -9.87 4.78
CA LEU A 229 2.69 -11.15 4.72
C LEU A 229 1.73 -11.29 5.92
N ASP A 230 2.13 -10.85 7.11
CA ASP A 230 1.25 -10.85 8.29
C ASP A 230 0.08 -9.87 8.11
N GLU A 231 0.28 -8.72 7.45
CA GLU A 231 -0.80 -7.80 7.10
C GLU A 231 -1.79 -8.44 6.13
N MET A 232 -1.30 -9.14 5.10
CA MET A 232 -2.14 -9.88 4.17
C MET A 232 -2.94 -10.99 4.86
N ASP A 233 -2.31 -11.73 5.78
CA ASP A 233 -2.98 -12.78 6.56
C ASP A 233 -4.04 -12.21 7.54
N ASN A 234 -3.85 -10.99 8.05
CA ASN A 234 -4.79 -10.31 8.93
C ASN A 234 -5.89 -9.53 8.17
N ALA A 235 -5.78 -9.33 6.86
CA ALA A 235 -6.75 -8.53 6.10
C ALA A 235 -8.20 -8.97 6.30
N PRO A 236 -8.57 -10.27 6.22
CA PRO A 236 -9.94 -10.69 6.50
C PRO A 236 -10.41 -10.33 7.91
N ALA A 237 -9.54 -10.46 8.92
CA ALA A 237 -9.88 -10.10 10.30
C ALA A 237 -10.04 -8.58 10.47
N ASN A 238 -9.23 -7.78 9.77
CA ASN A 238 -9.34 -6.33 9.77
C ASN A 238 -10.65 -5.85 9.15
N PHE A 239 -11.09 -6.44 8.04
CA PHE A 239 -12.41 -6.18 7.46
C PHE A 239 -13.53 -6.58 8.42
N ALA A 240 -13.46 -7.78 8.99
CA ALA A 240 -14.47 -8.26 9.95
C ALA A 240 -14.60 -7.33 11.16
N ALA A 241 -13.51 -6.73 11.62
CA ALA A 241 -13.50 -5.84 12.77
C ALA A 241 -14.29 -4.54 12.54
N VAL A 242 -14.46 -4.13 11.28
CA VAL A 242 -15.20 -2.91 10.92
C VAL A 242 -16.54 -3.19 10.22
N SER A 243 -16.96 -4.45 10.14
CA SER A 243 -18.25 -4.84 9.56
C SER A 243 -19.40 -4.03 10.18
N GLY A 244 -20.26 -3.45 9.34
CA GLY A 244 -21.37 -2.59 9.74
C GLY A 244 -20.98 -1.27 10.40
N ARG A 245 -19.68 -0.89 10.45
CA ARG A 245 -19.25 0.41 10.96
C ARG A 245 -19.36 1.49 9.88
N THR A 246 -19.59 2.72 10.33
CA THR A 246 -19.55 3.95 9.54
C THR A 246 -18.52 4.91 10.13
N PHE A 247 -18.13 5.91 9.38
CA PHE A 247 -17.39 7.05 9.93
C PHE A 247 -18.25 7.81 10.94
N PRO A 248 -17.65 8.60 11.87
CA PRO A 248 -18.39 9.58 12.69
C PRO A 248 -19.28 10.46 11.79
N SER A 249 -20.52 10.71 12.21
CA SER A 249 -21.51 11.40 11.35
C SER A 249 -21.08 12.84 10.99
N ASP A 250 -20.31 13.48 11.84
CA ASP A 250 -19.78 14.84 11.68
C ASP A 250 -18.44 14.91 10.94
N LEU A 251 -17.82 13.76 10.62
CA LEU A 251 -16.60 13.71 9.83
C LEU A 251 -16.91 13.93 8.34
N PRO A 252 -16.35 14.96 7.69
CA PRO A 252 -16.45 15.10 6.24
C PRO A 252 -15.72 13.97 5.50
N VAL A 253 -16.35 13.41 4.47
CA VAL A 253 -15.83 12.27 3.70
C VAL A 253 -15.92 12.53 2.21
N LEU A 254 -14.79 12.43 1.50
CA LEU A 254 -14.72 12.44 0.04
C LEU A 254 -14.21 11.07 -0.44
N LEU A 255 -14.94 10.43 -1.34
CA LEU A 255 -14.56 9.12 -1.88
C LEU A 255 -14.39 9.22 -3.39
N PHE A 256 -13.18 8.99 -3.85
CA PHE A 256 -12.88 8.77 -5.27
C PHE A 256 -13.10 7.31 -5.61
N VAL A 257 -13.83 7.06 -6.69
CA VAL A 257 -14.17 5.72 -7.17
C VAL A 257 -13.70 5.56 -8.60
N ALA A 258 -12.89 4.56 -8.86
CA ALA A 258 -12.39 4.23 -10.18
C ALA A 258 -13.52 3.72 -11.10
N ASP A 259 -13.61 4.28 -12.32
CA ASP A 259 -14.65 3.89 -13.29
C ASP A 259 -14.39 2.53 -13.94
N GLU A 260 -13.11 2.12 -14.01
CA GLU A 260 -12.71 0.84 -14.62
C GLU A 260 -12.71 -0.34 -13.65
N ASP A 261 -12.90 -0.10 -12.33
CA ASP A 261 -12.83 -1.15 -11.32
C ASP A 261 -14.19 -1.86 -11.18
N ALA A 262 -14.57 -2.60 -12.23
CA ALA A 262 -15.79 -3.43 -12.25
C ALA A 262 -15.59 -4.79 -11.55
N GLU A 263 -14.46 -5.05 -10.90
CA GLU A 263 -14.16 -6.36 -10.30
C GLU A 263 -14.99 -6.61 -9.03
N VAL A 264 -15.35 -5.55 -8.30
CA VAL A 264 -16.19 -5.65 -7.10
C VAL A 264 -17.63 -5.28 -7.44
N PRO A 265 -18.58 -6.23 -7.40
CA PRO A 265 -19.98 -5.94 -7.68
C PRO A 265 -20.56 -4.91 -6.70
N GLY A 266 -21.19 -3.85 -7.23
CA GLY A 266 -21.81 -2.81 -6.42
C GLY A 266 -20.83 -1.81 -5.83
N TRP A 267 -19.61 -1.69 -6.40
CA TRP A 267 -18.54 -0.85 -5.88
C TRP A 267 -18.96 0.61 -5.68
N LEU A 268 -19.60 1.22 -6.69
CA LEU A 268 -20.09 2.59 -6.59
C LEU A 268 -21.18 2.72 -5.52
N GLU A 269 -22.16 1.83 -5.51
CA GLU A 269 -23.28 1.86 -4.56
C GLU A 269 -22.82 1.70 -3.10
N LEU A 270 -21.76 0.92 -2.87
CA LEU A 270 -21.16 0.77 -1.54
C LEU A 270 -20.52 2.09 -1.07
N HIS A 271 -19.81 2.80 -1.96
CA HIS A 271 -19.24 4.12 -1.65
C HIS A 271 -20.31 5.20 -1.47
N GLU A 272 -21.36 5.20 -2.30
CA GLU A 272 -22.51 6.09 -2.12
C GLU A 272 -23.20 5.87 -0.78
N ALA A 273 -23.36 4.59 -0.38
CA ALA A 273 -23.92 4.27 0.94
C ALA A 273 -23.02 4.73 2.09
N GLN A 274 -21.70 4.59 1.96
CA GLN A 274 -20.75 5.07 2.96
C GLN A 274 -20.76 6.61 3.05
N ALA A 275 -20.73 7.31 1.93
CA ALA A 275 -20.83 8.78 1.89
C ALA A 275 -22.16 9.28 2.47
N ALA A 276 -23.27 8.59 2.19
CA ALA A 276 -24.59 8.95 2.74
C ALA A 276 -24.71 8.71 4.25
N SER A 277 -23.75 8.03 4.90
CA SER A 277 -23.76 7.77 6.34
C SER A 277 -23.22 8.93 7.18
N VAL A 278 -22.68 9.98 6.56
CA VAL A 278 -22.13 11.17 7.22
C VAL A 278 -22.86 12.44 6.77
N ASP A 279 -22.77 13.51 7.56
CA ASP A 279 -23.47 14.78 7.28
C ASP A 279 -22.94 15.47 6.01
N ARG A 280 -21.65 15.26 5.68
CA ARG A 280 -20.95 15.82 4.52
C ARG A 280 -20.14 14.71 3.81
N GLY A 281 -20.82 13.93 3.00
CA GLY A 281 -20.23 12.86 2.20
C GLY A 281 -20.37 13.14 0.71
N GLU A 282 -19.27 12.99 -0.03
CA GLU A 282 -19.22 13.14 -1.47
C GLU A 282 -18.57 11.92 -2.13
N VAL A 283 -19.07 11.53 -3.30
CA VAL A 283 -18.48 10.50 -4.16
C VAL A 283 -18.16 11.12 -5.51
N VAL A 284 -16.92 10.97 -5.94
CA VAL A 284 -16.45 11.46 -7.25
C VAL A 284 -15.92 10.27 -8.05
N ARG A 285 -16.54 10.01 -9.20
CA ARG A 285 -16.05 9.00 -10.13
C ARG A 285 -14.89 9.54 -10.94
N ILE A 286 -13.83 8.76 -11.05
CA ILE A 286 -12.61 9.12 -11.77
C ILE A 286 -12.33 8.06 -12.83
N ASP A 287 -12.09 8.48 -14.06
CA ASP A 287 -11.73 7.62 -15.18
C ASP A 287 -10.32 7.01 -14.93
N GLY A 288 -10.27 5.69 -14.80
CA GLY A 288 -9.04 4.96 -14.51
C GLY A 288 -9.27 3.71 -13.67
N GLY A 289 -8.20 2.97 -13.44
CA GLY A 289 -8.20 1.76 -12.61
C GLY A 289 -7.89 2.05 -11.14
N HIS A 290 -7.80 1.00 -10.33
CA HIS A 290 -7.63 1.03 -8.88
C HIS A 290 -6.54 1.99 -8.34
N TYR A 291 -5.44 2.15 -9.07
CA TYR A 291 -4.33 3.04 -8.68
C TYR A 291 -4.49 4.45 -9.27
N LEU A 292 -5.60 5.14 -8.93
CA LEU A 292 -5.92 6.48 -9.43
C LEU A 292 -4.80 7.50 -9.19
N HIS A 293 -4.08 7.39 -8.07
CA HIS A 293 -2.97 8.28 -7.73
C HIS A 293 -1.73 8.14 -8.62
N HIS A 294 -1.66 7.10 -9.47
CA HIS A 294 -0.60 6.98 -10.47
C HIS A 294 -0.85 7.88 -11.69
N THR A 295 -2.10 7.96 -12.15
CA THR A 295 -2.43 8.58 -13.44
C THR A 295 -3.35 9.78 -13.34
N GLN A 296 -4.11 9.92 -12.24
CA GLN A 296 -5.14 10.94 -12.04
C GLN A 296 -4.81 11.90 -10.89
N SER A 297 -3.56 11.95 -10.44
CA SER A 297 -3.12 12.81 -9.34
C SER A 297 -3.53 14.28 -9.48
N PRO A 298 -3.47 14.92 -10.68
CA PRO A 298 -3.94 16.29 -10.85
C PRO A 298 -5.43 16.46 -10.54
N GLU A 299 -6.27 15.52 -10.98
CA GLU A 299 -7.71 15.55 -10.72
C GLU A 299 -8.02 15.27 -9.25
N LEU A 300 -7.40 14.23 -8.67
CA LEU A 300 -7.55 13.93 -7.24
C LEU A 300 -7.19 15.15 -6.38
N ALA A 301 -6.07 15.81 -6.66
CA ALA A 301 -5.65 17.00 -5.93
C ALA A 301 -6.60 18.18 -6.12
N ALA A 302 -7.10 18.42 -7.34
CA ALA A 302 -8.06 19.49 -7.62
C ALA A 302 -9.38 19.30 -6.88
N GLN A 303 -9.94 18.10 -6.92
CA GLN A 303 -11.18 17.75 -6.22
C GLN A 303 -11.01 17.77 -4.70
N THR A 304 -9.87 17.29 -4.18
CA THR A 304 -9.55 17.37 -2.75
C THR A 304 -9.50 18.82 -2.28
N ARG A 305 -8.82 19.72 -3.01
CA ARG A 305 -8.82 21.16 -2.69
C ARG A 305 -10.22 21.74 -2.68
N ALA A 306 -11.02 21.49 -3.73
CA ALA A 306 -12.38 22.01 -3.81
C ALA A 306 -13.26 21.54 -2.66
N PHE A 307 -13.14 20.28 -2.26
CA PHE A 307 -13.85 19.71 -1.12
C PHE A 307 -13.44 20.39 0.19
N LEU A 308 -12.15 20.46 0.50
CA LEU A 308 -11.64 21.05 1.74
C LEU A 308 -11.95 22.55 1.84
N ASP A 309 -11.82 23.32 0.74
CA ASP A 309 -12.22 24.73 0.68
C ASP A 309 -13.70 24.92 1.00
N SER A 310 -14.56 24.00 0.58
CA SER A 310 -16.00 24.04 0.87
C SER A 310 -16.29 23.89 2.36
N LEU A 311 -15.45 23.14 3.10
CA LEU A 311 -15.58 22.95 4.55
C LEU A 311 -15.23 24.19 5.34
N ALA A 312 -14.30 25.02 4.83
CA ALA A 312 -13.84 26.23 5.51
C ALA A 312 -14.84 27.40 5.41
N THR A 313 -15.85 27.33 4.53
CA THR A 313 -16.79 28.40 4.26
C THR A 313 -18.12 28.28 5.03
N ASP A 314 -18.36 27.19 5.74
CA ASP A 314 -19.53 26.93 6.58
C ASP A 314 -19.20 27.09 8.07
#